data_fcefb8de0052ed8d277572bc553dc8c1
#
_entry.id   fcefb8de0052ed8d277572bc553dc8c1
#
_cell.length_a   1.000
_cell.length_b   1.000
_cell.length_c   1.000
_cell.angle_alpha   90.00
_cell.angle_beta   90.00
_cell.angle_gamma   90.00
#
_symmetry.space_group_name_H-M   'P 1'
#
loop_
_entity.id
_entity.type
_entity.pdbx_description
1 polymer ?
#
loop_
_entity_poly.entity_id
_entity_poly.type
_entity_poly.pdbx_seq_one_letter_code
_entity_poly.pdbx_strand_id
1 'polypeptide(L)'
;RIVEKTCAYTNHTILAEALETWPMSYLETVVPHLCGILQALDTAADQRSSAAAVALIDADNRMHMAHMDIHFGKSVNGVAALHTEILKQSELHAFYALYPEKFNNKTNGITFTRWLHACNTQLYTYLMELLHMDTWQDERLAQLHAYAQDAEVIARLQEIKQEKKREWCTHIQNKQKVAINPNSIFDTQVKRLHEYKRQQMNALWIIYKLKEIRRGNLPMRPITCIFGAKAAPAYTIAKDIIHVLLCLQDIIAHDAKVSPYLQVCFIENYNVSEAELIIPASDISEQISLASKEASGTGNMKFMLNG
;
A
#
# COMPACT_ATOMS: atom_id res chain seq x y z
N ARG A 1 -10.94 15.44 27.90
CA ARG A 1 -11.07 14.20 28.70
C ARG A 1 -11.50 12.97 27.88
N ILE A 2 -12.39 13.13 26.88
CA ILE A 2 -12.81 11.99 26.03
C ILE A 2 -11.65 11.59 25.12
N VAL A 3 -11.03 12.53 24.40
CA VAL A 3 -9.85 12.31 23.53
C VAL A 3 -8.73 11.65 24.30
N GLU A 4 -8.37 12.20 25.47
CA GLU A 4 -7.33 11.68 26.34
C GLU A 4 -7.56 10.23 26.80
N LYS A 5 -8.83 9.82 26.92
CA LYS A 5 -9.20 8.47 27.37
C LYS A 5 -9.41 7.44 26.27
N THR A 6 -9.74 7.88 25.07
CA THR A 6 -10.26 7.00 24.00
C THR A 6 -9.49 7.09 22.70
N CYS A 7 -8.82 8.22 22.39
CA CYS A 7 -8.15 8.40 21.12
C CYS A 7 -6.71 7.89 21.16
N ALA A 8 -6.27 7.34 20.05
CA ALA A 8 -4.91 6.88 19.84
C ALA A 8 -4.35 7.48 18.55
N TYR A 9 -3.10 7.93 18.60
CA TYR A 9 -2.34 8.27 17.41
C TYR A 9 -1.69 7.02 16.83
N THR A 10 -2.01 6.68 15.57
CA THR A 10 -1.41 5.57 14.86
C THR A 10 -0.54 6.11 13.72
N ASN A 11 0.75 5.88 13.80
CA ASN A 11 1.66 6.21 12.71
C ASN A 11 1.78 5.05 11.71
N HIS A 12 1.34 5.26 10.47
CA HIS A 12 1.37 4.26 9.39
C HIS A 12 2.64 4.30 8.54
N THR A 13 3.42 5.36 8.66
CA THR A 13 4.65 5.61 7.90
C THR A 13 5.55 6.52 8.71
N ILE A 14 6.85 6.52 8.42
CA ILE A 14 7.82 7.44 9.02
C ILE A 14 8.04 8.71 8.18
N LEU A 15 7.19 8.95 7.18
CA LEU A 15 7.27 10.13 6.32
C LEU A 15 6.68 11.38 6.97
N ALA A 16 7.15 12.54 6.50
CA ALA A 16 6.68 13.84 6.95
C ALA A 16 5.16 14.06 6.74
N GLU A 17 4.56 13.42 5.73
CA GLU A 17 3.09 13.48 5.53
C GLU A 17 2.27 12.87 6.68
N ALA A 18 2.88 11.95 7.45
CA ALA A 18 2.25 11.42 8.65
C ALA A 18 2.42 12.36 9.86
N LEU A 19 3.27 13.36 9.73
CA LEU A 19 3.58 14.41 10.71
C LEU A 19 3.23 15.79 10.11
N GLU A 20 2.03 15.90 9.52
CA GLU A 20 1.60 17.10 8.79
C GLU A 20 1.56 18.34 9.67
N THR A 21 1.90 19.48 9.06
CA THR A 21 1.84 20.80 9.69
C THR A 21 1.03 21.78 8.86
N TRP A 22 0.33 22.69 9.52
CA TRP A 22 -0.47 23.72 8.86
C TRP A 22 -0.12 25.12 9.38
N PRO A 23 0.05 26.14 8.50
CA PRO A 23 0.20 27.51 8.97
C PRO A 23 -1.02 27.94 9.80
N MET A 24 -0.80 28.61 10.92
CA MET A 24 -1.91 29.11 11.75
C MET A 24 -2.80 30.09 10.98
N SER A 25 -2.25 30.93 10.10
CA SER A 25 -3.02 31.81 9.23
C SER A 25 -3.98 31.07 8.29
N TYR A 26 -3.63 29.87 7.85
CA TYR A 26 -4.54 29.01 7.08
C TYR A 26 -5.67 28.49 7.96
N LEU A 27 -5.37 27.99 9.17
CA LEU A 27 -6.37 27.51 10.11
C LEU A 27 -7.32 28.61 10.57
N GLU A 28 -6.83 29.84 10.75
CA GLU A 28 -7.63 31.02 11.05
C GLU A 28 -8.63 31.34 9.93
N THR A 29 -8.28 31.05 8.69
CA THR A 29 -9.17 31.23 7.54
C THR A 29 -10.21 30.13 7.43
N VAL A 30 -9.80 28.86 7.61
CA VAL A 30 -10.63 27.68 7.34
C VAL A 30 -11.50 27.31 8.56
N VAL A 31 -10.95 27.41 9.77
CA VAL A 31 -11.61 27.00 11.02
C VAL A 31 -11.45 28.05 12.13
N PRO A 32 -11.84 29.31 11.91
CA PRO A 32 -11.59 30.42 12.85
C PRO A 32 -12.16 30.16 14.26
N HIS A 33 -13.26 29.43 14.34
CA HIS A 33 -13.93 29.09 15.60
C HIS A 33 -13.11 28.12 16.47
N LEU A 34 -12.10 27.42 15.92
CA LEU A 34 -11.25 26.50 16.67
C LEU A 34 -9.94 27.17 17.14
N CYS A 35 -9.57 28.35 16.62
CA CYS A 35 -8.26 28.95 16.93
C CYS A 35 -8.01 29.19 18.42
N GLY A 36 -9.04 29.63 19.15
CA GLY A 36 -8.95 29.78 20.61
C GLY A 36 -8.73 28.46 21.33
N ILE A 37 -9.28 27.37 20.81
CA ILE A 37 -9.05 26.01 21.36
C ILE A 37 -7.64 25.56 21.06
N LEU A 38 -7.14 25.78 19.83
CA LEU A 38 -5.78 25.40 19.45
C LEU A 38 -4.73 26.13 20.29
N GLN A 39 -4.92 27.42 20.56
CA GLN A 39 -4.04 28.20 21.46
C GLN A 39 -4.10 27.71 22.92
N ALA A 40 -5.28 27.33 23.40
CA ALA A 40 -5.42 26.77 24.73
C ALA A 40 -4.74 25.38 24.84
N LEU A 41 -4.80 24.57 23.79
CA LEU A 41 -4.10 23.29 23.73
C LEU A 41 -2.56 23.48 23.68
N ASP A 42 -2.10 24.45 22.92
CA ASP A 42 -0.68 24.82 22.83
C ASP A 42 -0.15 25.22 24.22
N THR A 43 -0.81 26.15 24.91
CA THR A 43 -0.49 26.53 26.28
C THR A 43 -0.46 25.34 27.23
N ALA A 44 -1.42 24.41 27.10
CA ALA A 44 -1.48 23.21 27.95
C ALA A 44 -0.37 22.19 27.62
N ALA A 45 0.10 22.14 26.38
CA ALA A 45 1.24 21.32 25.98
C ALA A 45 2.56 21.91 26.51
N ASP A 46 2.75 23.22 26.41
CA ASP A 46 3.91 23.93 26.95
C ASP A 46 4.08 23.76 28.47
N GLN A 47 2.98 23.68 29.20
CA GLN A 47 3.01 23.35 30.63
C GLN A 47 3.55 21.94 30.92
N ARG A 48 3.45 21.01 29.95
CA ARG A 48 4.01 19.65 30.06
C ARG A 48 5.48 19.59 29.63
N SER A 49 5.82 20.33 28.59
CA SER A 49 7.19 20.47 28.08
C SER A 49 7.29 21.67 27.15
N SER A 50 8.25 22.56 27.42
CA SER A 50 8.59 23.71 26.56
C SER A 50 9.64 23.37 25.49
N ALA A 51 9.96 22.10 25.28
CA ALA A 51 10.94 21.69 24.28
C ALA A 51 10.37 21.88 22.84
N ALA A 52 11.08 22.60 21.99
CA ALA A 52 10.67 22.90 20.62
C ALA A 52 10.34 21.64 19.80
N ALA A 53 11.00 20.51 20.09
CA ALA A 53 10.77 19.23 19.41
C ALA A 53 9.38 18.60 19.67
N VAL A 54 8.63 19.10 20.65
CA VAL A 54 7.29 18.62 21.02
C VAL A 54 6.24 19.73 21.04
N ALA A 55 6.59 20.95 20.61
CA ALA A 55 5.67 22.09 20.57
C ALA A 55 4.49 21.81 19.61
N LEU A 56 3.28 22.26 19.98
CA LEU A 56 2.14 22.19 19.10
C LEU A 56 2.25 23.23 17.99
N ILE A 57 2.57 24.48 18.36
CA ILE A 57 2.81 25.57 17.41
C ILE A 57 4.30 25.85 17.44
N ASP A 58 4.97 25.75 16.32
CA ASP A 58 6.41 25.97 16.20
C ASP A 58 6.78 27.46 16.05
N ALA A 59 8.07 27.74 15.99
CA ALA A 59 8.59 29.10 15.83
C ALA A 59 8.19 29.77 14.49
N ASP A 60 7.83 28.97 13.47
CA ASP A 60 7.35 29.43 12.18
C ASP A 60 5.82 29.60 12.16
N ASN A 61 5.18 29.58 13.33
CA ASN A 61 3.74 29.69 13.51
C ASN A 61 2.93 28.61 12.74
N ARG A 62 3.43 27.36 12.79
CA ARG A 62 2.79 26.20 12.18
C ARG A 62 2.30 25.24 13.26
N MET A 63 1.06 24.81 13.13
CA MET A 63 0.44 23.80 13.97
C MET A 63 0.87 22.39 13.53
N HIS A 64 1.37 21.60 14.46
CA HIS A 64 1.75 20.20 14.26
C HIS A 64 0.60 19.27 14.68
N MET A 65 -0.10 18.68 13.72
CA MET A 65 -1.30 17.87 13.98
C MET A 65 -0.97 16.61 14.79
N ALA A 66 0.09 15.89 14.40
CA ALA A 66 0.52 14.71 15.14
C ALA A 66 0.99 15.03 16.57
N HIS A 67 1.62 16.17 16.80
CA HIS A 67 2.02 16.59 18.16
C HIS A 67 0.80 16.78 19.05
N MET A 68 -0.28 17.40 18.53
CA MET A 68 -1.54 17.54 19.25
C MET A 68 -2.10 16.16 19.63
N ASP A 69 -2.16 15.24 18.66
CA ASP A 69 -2.68 13.89 18.89
C ASP A 69 -1.85 13.11 19.92
N ILE A 70 -0.52 13.27 19.91
CA ILE A 70 0.36 12.59 20.85
C ILE A 70 0.24 13.18 22.27
N HIS A 71 0.17 14.51 22.40
CA HIS A 71 0.00 15.15 23.70
C HIS A 71 -1.32 14.77 24.38
N PHE A 72 -2.40 14.75 23.63
CA PHE A 72 -3.75 14.63 24.18
C PHE A 72 -4.39 13.26 23.96
N GLY A 73 -3.84 12.41 23.10
CA GLY A 73 -4.29 11.04 22.90
C GLY A 73 -3.87 10.10 24.05
N LYS A 74 -4.58 8.98 24.16
CA LYS A 74 -4.32 7.91 25.14
C LYS A 74 -3.09 7.08 24.82
N SER A 75 -2.83 6.85 23.53
CA SER A 75 -1.89 5.86 23.05
C SER A 75 -1.23 6.32 21.75
N VAL A 76 0.03 5.96 21.55
CA VAL A 76 0.80 6.16 20.34
C VAL A 76 1.27 4.81 19.85
N ASN A 77 0.98 4.42 18.61
CA ASN A 77 1.46 3.14 18.11
C ASN A 77 2.08 3.21 16.72
N GLY A 78 3.15 2.47 16.55
CA GLY A 78 3.60 2.03 15.23
C GLY A 78 2.81 0.80 14.76
N VAL A 79 2.98 0.42 13.50
CA VAL A 79 2.22 -0.65 12.84
C VAL A 79 3.07 -1.87 12.48
N ALA A 80 4.30 -1.93 12.96
CA ALA A 80 5.22 -3.07 12.95
C ALA A 80 6.26 -2.89 14.06
N ALA A 81 6.85 -3.97 14.57
CA ALA A 81 7.81 -3.92 15.67
C ALA A 81 9.00 -3.01 15.33
N LEU A 82 9.67 -3.24 14.20
CA LEU A 82 10.79 -2.41 13.75
C LEU A 82 10.39 -0.94 13.57
N HIS A 83 9.24 -0.67 12.97
CA HIS A 83 8.72 0.68 12.79
C HIS A 83 8.47 1.37 14.14
N THR A 84 7.91 0.67 15.11
CA THR A 84 7.68 1.20 16.46
C THR A 84 9.00 1.57 17.15
N GLU A 85 10.05 0.77 17.00
CA GLU A 85 11.36 1.09 17.53
C GLU A 85 11.99 2.31 16.82
N ILE A 86 11.83 2.45 15.51
CA ILE A 86 12.25 3.65 14.77
C ILE A 86 11.55 4.90 15.30
N LEU A 87 10.23 4.83 15.55
CA LEU A 87 9.48 5.94 16.14
C LEU A 87 10.04 6.34 17.51
N LYS A 88 10.33 5.38 18.39
CA LYS A 88 10.87 5.63 19.73
C LYS A 88 12.30 6.18 19.72
N GLN A 89 13.14 5.68 18.81
CA GLN A 89 14.57 5.97 18.82
C GLN A 89 14.96 7.18 17.98
N SER A 90 14.14 7.55 16.98
CA SER A 90 14.43 8.68 16.08
C SER A 90 13.26 9.62 15.89
N GLU A 91 12.22 9.23 15.14
CA GLU A 91 11.20 10.16 14.62
C GLU A 91 10.39 10.86 15.73
N LEU A 92 10.03 10.14 16.79
CA LEU A 92 9.24 10.64 17.91
C LEU A 92 10.00 10.48 19.25
N HIS A 93 11.34 10.47 19.21
CA HIS A 93 12.16 10.25 20.40
C HIS A 93 11.84 11.23 21.54
N ALA A 94 11.67 12.51 21.24
CA ALA A 94 11.33 13.53 22.24
C ALA A 94 9.99 13.25 22.92
N PHE A 95 9.00 12.78 22.18
CA PHE A 95 7.72 12.34 22.73
C PHE A 95 7.82 11.05 23.52
N TYR A 96 8.66 10.11 23.06
CA TYR A 96 8.91 8.88 23.82
C TYR A 96 9.57 9.15 25.17
N ALA A 97 10.51 10.09 25.21
CA ALA A 97 11.11 10.53 26.48
C ALA A 97 10.09 11.17 27.43
N LEU A 98 9.08 11.87 26.88
CA LEU A 98 8.05 12.56 27.69
C LEU A 98 6.90 11.63 28.11
N TYR A 99 6.51 10.67 27.27
CA TYR A 99 5.36 9.76 27.46
C TYR A 99 5.70 8.31 27.11
N PRO A 100 6.70 7.67 27.74
CA PRO A 100 7.11 6.31 27.36
C PRO A 100 5.98 5.29 27.45
N GLU A 101 5.04 5.48 28.38
CA GLU A 101 3.89 4.60 28.62
C GLU A 101 2.84 4.63 27.52
N LYS A 102 2.80 5.70 26.69
CA LYS A 102 1.86 5.78 25.56
C LYS A 102 2.28 4.92 24.39
N PHE A 103 3.60 4.65 24.23
CA PHE A 103 4.14 4.01 23.04
C PHE A 103 3.99 2.48 23.06
N ASN A 104 3.39 1.96 22.02
CA ASN A 104 3.20 0.52 21.86
C ASN A 104 3.20 0.12 20.37
N ASN A 105 3.19 -1.18 20.09
CA ASN A 105 3.11 -1.72 18.74
C ASN A 105 1.75 -2.37 18.49
N LYS A 106 1.17 -2.08 17.31
CA LYS A 106 -0.02 -2.75 16.77
C LYS A 106 0.30 -3.18 15.35
N THR A 107 0.89 -4.37 15.19
CA THR A 107 1.26 -4.89 13.88
C THR A 107 0.03 -5.00 12.96
N ASN A 108 0.14 -4.40 11.77
CA ASN A 108 -0.90 -4.54 10.75
C ASN A 108 -1.07 -5.99 10.34
N GLY A 109 -2.29 -6.35 10.00
CA GLY A 109 -2.64 -7.66 9.48
C GLY A 109 -3.76 -7.59 8.44
N ILE A 110 -4.18 -8.74 7.97
CA ILE A 110 -5.29 -8.92 7.03
C ILE A 110 -6.24 -9.99 7.55
N THR A 111 -7.48 -10.00 7.06
CA THR A 111 -8.44 -11.06 7.37
C THR A 111 -8.49 -12.09 6.24
N PHE A 112 -8.37 -13.37 6.57
CA PHE A 112 -8.50 -14.47 5.59
C PHE A 112 -9.90 -14.52 4.99
N THR A 113 -10.95 -14.21 5.77
CA THR A 113 -12.32 -14.16 5.27
C THR A 113 -12.46 -13.27 4.04
N ARG A 114 -11.89 -12.06 4.04
CA ARG A 114 -11.94 -11.19 2.87
C ARG A 114 -10.93 -11.59 1.80
N TRP A 115 -9.66 -11.73 2.20
CA TRP A 115 -8.53 -11.77 1.27
C TRP A 115 -8.19 -13.18 0.75
N LEU A 116 -8.96 -14.19 1.17
CA LEU A 116 -8.92 -15.53 0.57
C LEU A 116 -10.34 -16.04 0.32
N HIS A 117 -11.14 -16.27 1.37
CA HIS A 117 -12.45 -16.91 1.23
C HIS A 117 -13.39 -16.13 0.29
N ALA A 118 -13.53 -14.81 0.46
CA ALA A 118 -14.45 -14.01 -0.34
C ALA A 118 -13.91 -13.71 -1.76
N CYS A 119 -12.63 -13.30 -1.88
CA CYS A 119 -12.09 -12.87 -3.18
C CYS A 119 -11.53 -14.03 -4.04
N ASN A 120 -11.22 -15.20 -3.43
CA ASN A 120 -10.67 -16.36 -4.12
C ASN A 120 -11.25 -17.67 -3.56
N THR A 121 -12.59 -17.78 -3.65
CA THR A 121 -13.33 -18.92 -3.11
C THR A 121 -12.84 -20.26 -3.66
N GLN A 122 -12.44 -20.31 -4.92
CA GLN A 122 -11.93 -21.54 -5.55
C GLN A 122 -10.63 -22.00 -4.87
N LEU A 123 -9.67 -21.09 -4.66
CA LEU A 123 -8.44 -21.40 -3.95
C LEU A 123 -8.73 -21.80 -2.49
N TYR A 124 -9.60 -21.05 -1.82
CA TYR A 124 -10.00 -21.36 -0.45
C TYR A 124 -10.58 -22.77 -0.33
N THR A 125 -11.57 -23.11 -1.16
CA THR A 125 -12.21 -24.44 -1.14
C THR A 125 -11.20 -25.54 -1.44
N TYR A 126 -10.38 -25.35 -2.47
CA TYR A 126 -9.34 -26.32 -2.83
C TYR A 126 -8.33 -26.57 -1.70
N LEU A 127 -7.88 -25.51 -1.01
CA LEU A 127 -6.97 -25.66 0.12
C LEU A 127 -7.63 -26.36 1.32
N MET A 128 -8.91 -26.08 1.58
CA MET A 128 -9.66 -26.78 2.64
C MET A 128 -9.75 -28.27 2.38
N GLU A 129 -10.02 -28.68 1.15
CA GLU A 129 -10.09 -30.09 0.73
C GLU A 129 -8.72 -30.75 0.76
N LEU A 130 -7.71 -30.15 0.13
CA LEU A 130 -6.35 -30.66 0.01
C LEU A 130 -5.69 -30.88 1.38
N LEU A 131 -5.92 -29.98 2.32
CA LEU A 131 -5.34 -30.01 3.66
C LEU A 131 -6.27 -30.62 4.71
N HIS A 132 -7.41 -31.20 4.30
CA HIS A 132 -8.39 -31.83 5.18
C HIS A 132 -8.79 -30.94 6.37
N MET A 133 -9.18 -29.68 6.07
CA MET A 133 -9.60 -28.71 7.07
C MET A 133 -11.12 -28.59 7.13
N ASP A 134 -11.74 -28.74 8.29
CA ASP A 134 -13.16 -28.42 8.53
C ASP A 134 -13.35 -26.91 8.78
N THR A 135 -12.35 -26.29 9.39
CA THR A 135 -12.25 -24.85 9.63
C THR A 135 -10.86 -24.37 9.25
N TRP A 136 -10.75 -23.10 8.84
CA TRP A 136 -9.47 -22.52 8.43
C TRP A 136 -8.44 -22.51 9.56
N GLN A 137 -7.25 -23.02 9.30
CA GLN A 137 -6.10 -23.12 10.21
C GLN A 137 -4.83 -22.69 9.47
N ASP A 138 -4.26 -21.55 9.86
CA ASP A 138 -3.09 -20.94 9.18
C ASP A 138 -1.87 -21.88 9.22
N GLU A 139 -1.68 -22.60 10.33
CA GLU A 139 -0.55 -23.48 10.56
C GLU A 139 -0.52 -24.65 9.56
N ARG A 140 -1.68 -25.04 9.06
CA ARG A 140 -1.78 -26.10 8.06
C ARG A 140 -1.22 -25.72 6.70
N LEU A 141 -1.12 -24.44 6.38
CA LEU A 141 -0.52 -24.00 5.12
C LEU A 141 0.93 -24.49 4.95
N ALA A 142 1.66 -24.71 6.04
CA ALA A 142 3.00 -25.28 5.97
C ALA A 142 3.01 -26.69 5.34
N GLN A 143 1.90 -27.44 5.41
CA GLN A 143 1.77 -28.77 4.81
C GLN A 143 1.77 -28.74 3.28
N LEU A 144 1.48 -27.59 2.64
CA LEU A 144 1.56 -27.42 1.19
C LEU A 144 2.96 -27.74 0.65
N HIS A 145 3.99 -27.63 1.47
CA HIS A 145 5.35 -27.99 1.06
C HIS A 145 5.46 -29.46 0.60
N ALA A 146 4.65 -30.36 1.16
CA ALA A 146 4.61 -31.77 0.75
C ALA A 146 4.12 -31.96 -0.71
N TYR A 147 3.32 -31.00 -1.23
CA TYR A 147 2.75 -31.05 -2.56
C TYR A 147 3.55 -30.24 -3.61
N ALA A 148 4.73 -29.72 -3.24
CA ALA A 148 5.51 -28.83 -4.10
C ALA A 148 5.97 -29.47 -5.43
N GLN A 149 5.98 -30.81 -5.53
CA GLN A 149 6.30 -31.56 -6.74
C GLN A 149 5.11 -32.39 -7.26
N ASP A 150 3.94 -32.23 -6.68
CA ASP A 150 2.73 -32.94 -7.12
C ASP A 150 2.14 -32.27 -8.36
N ALA A 151 2.20 -32.98 -9.50
CA ALA A 151 1.79 -32.43 -10.78
C ALA A 151 0.28 -32.10 -10.85
N GLU A 152 -0.57 -32.87 -10.17
CA GLU A 152 -2.02 -32.65 -10.16
C GLU A 152 -2.36 -31.41 -9.33
N VAL A 153 -1.73 -31.28 -8.16
CA VAL A 153 -1.90 -30.11 -7.30
C VAL A 153 -1.40 -28.83 -7.99
N ILE A 154 -0.23 -28.89 -8.63
CA ILE A 154 0.32 -27.76 -9.39
C ILE A 154 -0.62 -27.36 -10.55
N ALA A 155 -1.10 -28.35 -11.31
CA ALA A 155 -2.02 -28.09 -12.44
C ALA A 155 -3.31 -27.42 -11.95
N ARG A 156 -3.87 -27.89 -10.83
CA ARG A 156 -5.11 -27.33 -10.27
C ARG A 156 -4.90 -25.89 -9.78
N LEU A 157 -3.79 -25.60 -9.10
CA LEU A 157 -3.45 -24.23 -8.68
C LEU A 157 -3.27 -23.29 -9.87
N GLN A 158 -2.63 -23.76 -10.95
CA GLN A 158 -2.46 -23.00 -12.19
C GLN A 158 -3.81 -22.72 -12.87
N GLU A 159 -4.73 -23.70 -12.88
CA GLU A 159 -6.08 -23.52 -13.42
C GLU A 159 -6.84 -22.44 -12.64
N ILE A 160 -6.86 -22.51 -11.32
CA ILE A 160 -7.50 -21.50 -10.46
C ILE A 160 -6.92 -20.10 -10.75
N LYS A 161 -5.60 -19.97 -10.81
CA LYS A 161 -4.91 -18.71 -11.14
C LYS A 161 -5.36 -18.21 -12.52
N GLN A 162 -5.41 -19.09 -13.53
CA GLN A 162 -5.79 -18.73 -14.89
C GLN A 162 -7.27 -18.28 -14.99
N GLU A 163 -8.16 -18.87 -14.19
CA GLU A 163 -9.55 -18.42 -14.11
C GLU A 163 -9.63 -16.99 -13.53
N LYS A 164 -8.92 -16.70 -12.44
CA LYS A 164 -8.86 -15.35 -11.86
C LYS A 164 -8.31 -14.32 -12.83
N LYS A 165 -7.31 -14.68 -13.64
CA LYS A 165 -6.78 -13.80 -14.69
C LYS A 165 -7.84 -13.50 -15.76
N ARG A 166 -8.60 -14.50 -16.21
CA ARG A 166 -9.71 -14.31 -17.17
C ARG A 166 -10.83 -13.45 -16.60
N GLU A 167 -11.21 -13.67 -15.34
CA GLU A 167 -12.20 -12.85 -14.63
C GLU A 167 -11.78 -11.38 -14.62
N TRP A 168 -10.54 -11.10 -14.19
CA TRP A 168 -10.02 -9.74 -14.14
C TRP A 168 -9.91 -9.11 -15.54
N CYS A 169 -9.44 -9.84 -16.55
CA CYS A 169 -9.39 -9.36 -17.93
C CYS A 169 -10.78 -8.93 -18.44
N THR A 170 -11.80 -9.74 -18.16
CA THR A 170 -13.20 -9.43 -18.52
C THR A 170 -13.68 -8.18 -17.80
N HIS A 171 -13.37 -8.05 -16.51
CA HIS A 171 -13.72 -6.86 -15.73
C HIS A 171 -13.08 -5.58 -16.30
N ILE A 172 -11.78 -5.57 -16.58
CA ILE A 172 -11.06 -4.42 -17.13
C ILE A 172 -11.56 -4.08 -18.54
N GLN A 173 -11.81 -5.10 -19.38
CA GLN A 173 -12.39 -4.89 -20.71
C GLN A 173 -13.76 -4.21 -20.63
N ASN A 174 -14.60 -4.60 -19.69
CA ASN A 174 -15.92 -3.99 -19.50
C ASN A 174 -15.83 -2.57 -18.94
N LYS A 175 -14.94 -2.35 -17.98
CA LYS A 175 -14.80 -1.08 -17.26
C LYS A 175 -14.04 -0.01 -18.04
N GLN A 176 -12.89 -0.36 -18.62
CA GLN A 176 -11.95 0.60 -19.23
C GLN A 176 -11.75 0.39 -20.74
N LYS A 177 -12.39 -0.62 -21.33
CA LYS A 177 -12.24 -0.98 -22.75
C LYS A 177 -10.81 -1.37 -23.15
N VAL A 178 -10.01 -1.84 -22.19
CA VAL A 178 -8.63 -2.28 -22.38
C VAL A 178 -8.61 -3.81 -22.48
N ALA A 179 -8.15 -4.34 -23.61
CA ALA A 179 -7.97 -5.77 -23.80
C ALA A 179 -6.62 -6.22 -23.24
N ILE A 180 -6.63 -7.16 -22.30
CA ILE A 180 -5.44 -7.71 -21.66
C ILE A 180 -5.32 -9.19 -22.03
N ASN A 181 -4.08 -9.63 -22.32
CA ASN A 181 -3.78 -11.03 -22.58
C ASN A 181 -3.75 -11.83 -21.26
N PRO A 182 -4.71 -12.73 -20.98
CA PRO A 182 -4.73 -13.50 -19.74
C PRO A 182 -3.57 -14.51 -19.61
N ASN A 183 -2.84 -14.79 -20.69
CA ASN A 183 -1.68 -15.68 -20.70
C ASN A 183 -0.35 -14.95 -20.45
N SER A 184 -0.36 -13.62 -20.36
CA SER A 184 0.82 -12.84 -19.98
C SER A 184 1.14 -13.01 -18.50
N ILE A 185 2.37 -12.73 -18.09
CA ILE A 185 2.74 -12.58 -16.68
C ILE A 185 2.14 -11.28 -16.18
N PHE A 186 1.32 -11.33 -15.12
CA PHE A 186 0.77 -10.15 -14.47
C PHE A 186 1.74 -9.67 -13.39
N ASP A 187 2.48 -8.63 -13.74
CA ASP A 187 3.40 -7.91 -12.85
C ASP A 187 2.67 -6.71 -12.26
N THR A 188 2.37 -6.75 -10.96
CA THR A 188 1.37 -5.88 -10.34
C THR A 188 1.97 -5.00 -9.25
N GLN A 189 1.81 -3.68 -9.40
CA GLN A 189 2.16 -2.68 -8.39
C GLN A 189 0.93 -1.83 -8.04
N VAL A 190 0.11 -2.32 -7.11
CA VAL A 190 -1.13 -1.66 -6.66
C VAL A 190 -0.95 -1.09 -5.26
N LYS A 191 -0.67 0.19 -5.20
CA LYS A 191 -0.34 0.96 -3.98
C LYS A 191 -0.72 2.43 -4.19
N ARG A 192 -0.95 3.20 -3.12
CA ARG A 192 -0.98 4.67 -3.23
C ARG A 192 0.28 5.15 -3.93
N LEU A 193 0.16 6.15 -4.79
CA LEU A 193 1.32 6.67 -5.48
C LEU A 193 2.12 7.56 -4.53
N HIS A 194 3.41 7.24 -4.42
CA HIS A 194 4.35 8.00 -3.61
C HIS A 194 5.78 7.71 -4.05
N GLU A 195 6.65 8.71 -4.00
CA GLU A 195 8.06 8.58 -4.44
C GLU A 195 8.78 7.42 -3.75
N TYR A 196 8.59 7.22 -2.42
CA TYR A 196 9.27 6.13 -1.70
C TYR A 196 8.77 4.73 -2.07
N LYS A 197 7.58 4.60 -2.68
CA LYS A 197 7.05 3.33 -3.20
C LYS A 197 7.64 2.96 -4.56
N ARG A 198 8.34 3.90 -5.18
CA ARG A 198 9.18 3.75 -6.36
C ARG A 198 8.47 3.26 -7.62
N GLN A 199 7.21 3.67 -7.86
CA GLN A 199 6.51 3.41 -9.12
C GLN A 199 7.29 3.98 -10.31
N GLN A 200 8.00 5.10 -10.15
CA GLN A 200 8.90 5.66 -11.16
C GLN A 200 10.06 4.70 -11.52
N MET A 201 10.56 3.91 -10.58
CA MET A 201 11.59 2.90 -10.87
C MET A 201 11.02 1.77 -11.73
N ASN A 202 9.79 1.34 -11.46
CA ASN A 202 9.09 0.36 -12.28
C ASN A 202 8.82 0.93 -13.69
N ALA A 203 8.45 2.21 -13.81
CA ALA A 203 8.33 2.89 -15.11
C ALA A 203 9.63 2.87 -15.90
N LEU A 204 10.79 3.09 -15.25
CA LEU A 204 12.11 3.00 -15.90
C LEU A 204 12.42 1.56 -16.36
N TRP A 205 12.02 0.55 -15.59
CA TRP A 205 12.15 -0.84 -15.99
C TRP A 205 11.28 -1.16 -17.22
N ILE A 206 10.06 -0.63 -17.29
CA ILE A 206 9.18 -0.77 -18.46
C ILE A 206 9.84 -0.12 -19.70
N ILE A 207 10.41 1.09 -19.56
CA ILE A 207 11.14 1.76 -20.65
C ILE A 207 12.34 0.91 -21.10
N TYR A 208 13.08 0.32 -20.17
CA TYR A 208 14.16 -0.59 -20.49
C TYR A 208 13.67 -1.79 -21.29
N LYS A 209 12.60 -2.48 -20.84
CA LYS A 209 12.00 -3.63 -21.55
C LYS A 209 11.47 -3.26 -22.93
N LEU A 210 10.82 -2.13 -23.08
CA LEU A 210 10.38 -1.60 -24.36
C LEU A 210 11.56 -1.48 -25.34
N LYS A 211 12.69 -0.92 -24.87
CA LYS A 211 13.90 -0.78 -25.70
C LYS A 211 14.50 -2.15 -26.08
N GLU A 212 14.53 -3.10 -25.13
CA GLU A 212 15.04 -4.45 -25.39
C GLU A 212 14.19 -5.20 -26.43
N ILE A 213 12.88 -5.14 -26.29
CA ILE A 213 11.97 -5.76 -27.28
C ILE A 213 12.14 -5.14 -28.67
N ARG A 214 12.25 -3.80 -28.77
CA ARG A 214 12.54 -3.12 -30.06
C ARG A 214 13.86 -3.55 -30.70
N ARG A 215 14.84 -4.00 -29.90
CA ARG A 215 16.13 -4.55 -30.35
C ARG A 215 16.04 -6.03 -30.72
N GLY A 216 14.91 -6.69 -30.48
CA GLY A 216 14.71 -8.11 -30.75
C GLY A 216 14.94 -9.03 -29.55
N ASN A 217 15.25 -8.49 -28.36
CA ASN A 217 15.39 -9.26 -27.13
C ASN A 217 14.00 -9.52 -26.52
N LEU A 218 13.32 -10.54 -27.04
CA LEU A 218 11.95 -10.86 -26.67
C LEU A 218 11.89 -11.61 -25.33
N PRO A 219 10.89 -11.34 -24.46
CA PRO A 219 10.65 -12.13 -23.27
C PRO A 219 10.10 -13.51 -23.65
N MET A 220 10.38 -14.53 -22.85
CA MET A 220 9.86 -15.90 -23.06
C MET A 220 8.32 -15.97 -22.98
N ARG A 221 7.70 -15.11 -22.19
CA ARG A 221 6.26 -14.95 -22.07
C ARG A 221 5.91 -13.46 -22.10
N PRO A 222 4.77 -13.08 -22.70
CA PRO A 222 4.29 -11.70 -22.61
C PRO A 222 4.16 -11.23 -21.17
N ILE A 223 4.38 -9.95 -20.93
CA ILE A 223 4.31 -9.32 -19.61
C ILE A 223 3.24 -8.22 -19.65
N THR A 224 2.38 -8.18 -18.66
CA THR A 224 1.46 -7.06 -18.42
C THR A 224 1.80 -6.40 -17.10
N CYS A 225 2.31 -5.18 -17.16
CA CYS A 225 2.59 -4.36 -15.98
C CYS A 225 1.30 -3.65 -15.54
N ILE A 226 0.81 -3.97 -14.36
CA ILE A 226 -0.47 -3.50 -13.85
C ILE A 226 -0.25 -2.54 -12.68
N PHE A 227 -0.77 -1.33 -12.83
CA PHE A 227 -0.71 -0.30 -11.79
C PHE A 227 -2.11 0.04 -11.28
N GLY A 228 -2.22 0.24 -9.98
CA GLY A 228 -3.41 0.79 -9.35
C GLY A 228 -2.99 1.77 -8.26
N ALA A 229 -3.26 3.04 -8.48
CA ALA A 229 -2.79 4.08 -7.57
C ALA A 229 -3.75 5.27 -7.53
N LYS A 230 -3.64 6.05 -6.45
CA LYS A 230 -4.24 7.38 -6.32
C LYS A 230 -3.18 8.31 -5.75
N ALA A 231 -3.13 9.54 -6.25
CA ALA A 231 -2.29 10.61 -5.73
C ALA A 231 -3.12 11.58 -4.90
N ALA A 232 -2.54 12.15 -3.86
CA ALA A 232 -3.14 13.29 -3.17
C ALA A 232 -3.25 14.49 -4.14
N PRO A 233 -4.33 15.29 -4.09
CA PRO A 233 -4.56 16.37 -5.05
C PRO A 233 -3.41 17.38 -5.17
N ALA A 234 -2.75 17.69 -4.06
CA ALA A 234 -1.63 18.63 -4.01
C ALA A 234 -0.26 18.00 -4.33
N TYR A 235 -0.17 16.68 -4.48
CA TYR A 235 1.09 15.99 -4.72
C TYR A 235 1.39 15.93 -6.23
N THR A 236 1.99 16.98 -6.77
CA THR A 236 2.23 17.14 -8.21
C THR A 236 3.11 16.03 -8.79
N ILE A 237 4.27 15.72 -8.17
CA ILE A 237 5.19 14.65 -8.62
C ILE A 237 4.47 13.31 -8.73
N ALA A 238 3.57 12.98 -7.80
CA ALA A 238 2.78 11.77 -7.87
C ALA A 238 1.87 11.74 -9.10
N LYS A 239 1.26 12.87 -9.45
CA LYS A 239 0.44 13.01 -10.67
C LYS A 239 1.29 12.90 -11.93
N ASP A 240 2.50 13.45 -11.93
CA ASP A 240 3.44 13.34 -13.05
C ASP A 240 3.86 11.88 -13.29
N ILE A 241 4.10 11.10 -12.21
CA ILE A 241 4.39 9.67 -12.31
C ILE A 241 3.20 8.91 -12.92
N ILE A 242 1.96 9.21 -12.50
CA ILE A 242 0.75 8.63 -13.13
C ILE A 242 0.74 8.97 -14.62
N HIS A 243 0.99 10.22 -14.98
CA HIS A 243 1.02 10.67 -16.38
C HIS A 243 2.06 9.89 -17.21
N VAL A 244 3.28 9.71 -16.68
CA VAL A 244 4.31 8.89 -17.35
C VAL A 244 3.83 7.45 -17.58
N LEU A 245 3.17 6.83 -16.59
CA LEU A 245 2.64 5.47 -16.73
C LEU A 245 1.54 5.39 -17.80
N LEU A 246 0.67 6.39 -17.88
CA LEU A 246 -0.36 6.48 -18.92
C LEU A 246 0.25 6.70 -20.31
N CYS A 247 1.27 7.54 -20.44
CA CYS A 247 2.02 7.72 -21.68
C CYS A 247 2.69 6.40 -22.12
N LEU A 248 3.27 5.64 -21.18
CA LEU A 248 3.86 4.33 -21.49
C LEU A 248 2.80 3.33 -21.95
N GLN A 249 1.62 3.33 -21.30
CA GLN A 249 0.49 2.51 -21.73
C GLN A 249 0.12 2.80 -23.19
N ASP A 250 -0.02 4.08 -23.55
CA ASP A 250 -0.39 4.50 -24.91
C ASP A 250 0.71 4.18 -25.93
N ILE A 251 1.95 4.55 -25.66
CA ILE A 251 3.10 4.28 -26.55
C ILE A 251 3.27 2.80 -26.83
N ILE A 252 3.14 1.94 -25.82
CA ILE A 252 3.30 0.50 -25.96
C ILE A 252 2.12 -0.10 -26.72
N ALA A 253 0.89 0.34 -26.47
CA ALA A 253 -0.29 -0.15 -27.15
C ALA A 253 -0.25 0.11 -28.66
N HIS A 254 0.34 1.23 -29.08
CA HIS A 254 0.46 1.61 -30.50
C HIS A 254 1.77 1.10 -31.19
N ASP A 255 2.65 0.41 -30.46
CA ASP A 255 3.87 -0.16 -31.03
C ASP A 255 3.66 -1.63 -31.41
N ALA A 256 3.40 -1.92 -32.68
CA ALA A 256 3.12 -3.26 -33.19
C ALA A 256 4.28 -4.27 -32.96
N LYS A 257 5.53 -3.81 -32.72
CA LYS A 257 6.64 -4.68 -32.37
C LYS A 257 6.66 -5.04 -30.89
N VAL A 258 6.11 -4.19 -30.05
CA VAL A 258 6.20 -4.29 -28.57
C VAL A 258 4.92 -4.85 -27.97
N SER A 259 3.76 -4.39 -28.42
CA SER A 259 2.44 -4.72 -27.82
C SER A 259 2.13 -6.22 -27.72
N PRO A 260 2.63 -7.12 -28.57
CA PRO A 260 2.44 -8.56 -28.38
C PRO A 260 3.17 -9.13 -27.15
N TYR A 261 4.21 -8.45 -26.68
CA TYR A 261 5.12 -8.95 -25.62
C TYR A 261 5.08 -8.15 -24.34
N LEU A 262 4.66 -6.90 -24.40
CA LEU A 262 4.59 -6.01 -23.26
C LEU A 262 3.30 -5.18 -23.31
N GLN A 263 2.59 -5.12 -22.20
CA GLN A 263 1.41 -4.27 -22.01
C GLN A 263 1.60 -3.48 -20.70
N VAL A 264 0.98 -2.31 -20.63
CA VAL A 264 0.82 -1.55 -19.38
C VAL A 264 -0.67 -1.31 -19.18
N CYS A 265 -1.17 -1.52 -17.98
CA CYS A 265 -2.55 -1.24 -17.61
C CYS A 265 -2.58 -0.44 -16.31
N PHE A 266 -3.14 0.75 -16.36
CA PHE A 266 -3.39 1.57 -15.18
C PHE A 266 -4.86 1.45 -14.77
N ILE A 267 -5.14 0.87 -13.59
CA ILE A 267 -6.51 0.66 -13.09
C ILE A 267 -7.08 2.00 -12.63
N GLU A 268 -8.13 2.45 -13.28
CA GLU A 268 -8.86 3.66 -12.88
C GLU A 268 -9.57 3.48 -11.55
N ASN A 269 -9.48 4.53 -10.72
CA ASN A 269 -10.14 4.58 -9.42
C ASN A 269 -9.88 3.32 -8.55
N TYR A 270 -8.62 2.87 -8.51
CA TYR A 270 -8.23 1.71 -7.69
C TYR A 270 -8.75 1.83 -6.25
N ASN A 271 -9.42 0.80 -5.78
CA ASN A 271 -10.06 0.70 -4.47
C ASN A 271 -10.08 -0.75 -3.98
N VAL A 272 -10.75 -1.03 -2.86
CA VAL A 272 -10.80 -2.37 -2.26
C VAL A 272 -11.44 -3.40 -3.20
N SER A 273 -12.51 -3.04 -3.93
CA SER A 273 -13.17 -3.95 -4.88
C SER A 273 -12.25 -4.31 -6.05
N GLU A 274 -11.47 -3.35 -6.57
CA GLU A 274 -10.45 -3.63 -7.60
C GLU A 274 -9.34 -4.53 -7.03
N ALA A 275 -8.95 -4.31 -5.77
CA ALA A 275 -7.95 -5.15 -5.10
C ALA A 275 -8.41 -6.61 -4.97
N GLU A 276 -9.68 -6.84 -4.65
CA GLU A 276 -10.27 -8.18 -4.52
C GLU A 276 -10.24 -8.97 -5.84
N LEU A 277 -10.22 -8.29 -6.98
CA LEU A 277 -10.14 -8.92 -8.29
C LEU A 277 -8.71 -9.10 -8.78
N ILE A 278 -7.85 -8.07 -8.66
CA ILE A 278 -6.51 -8.12 -9.23
C ILE A 278 -5.53 -8.94 -8.39
N ILE A 279 -5.66 -8.94 -7.06
CA ILE A 279 -4.72 -9.66 -6.20
C ILE A 279 -4.72 -11.17 -6.47
N PRO A 280 -5.87 -11.86 -6.55
CA PRO A 280 -5.91 -13.27 -6.93
C PRO A 280 -5.38 -13.57 -8.34
N ALA A 281 -5.49 -12.60 -9.25
CA ALA A 281 -5.08 -12.74 -10.65
C ALA A 281 -3.58 -12.48 -10.89
N SER A 282 -2.86 -11.92 -9.94
CA SER A 282 -1.45 -11.51 -10.12
C SER A 282 -0.47 -12.67 -10.02
N ASP A 283 0.58 -12.61 -10.85
CA ASP A 283 1.70 -13.57 -10.80
C ASP A 283 2.88 -12.99 -10.00
N ILE A 284 3.14 -11.69 -10.14
CA ILE A 284 4.23 -10.97 -9.47
C ILE A 284 3.63 -9.78 -8.71
N SER A 285 4.08 -9.58 -7.50
CA SER A 285 3.73 -8.43 -6.67
C SER A 285 4.95 -7.57 -6.40
N GLU A 286 4.93 -6.34 -6.94
CA GLU A 286 6.02 -5.38 -6.78
C GLU A 286 6.03 -4.77 -5.38
N GLN A 287 7.01 -5.19 -4.57
CA GLN A 287 7.23 -4.72 -3.19
C GLN A 287 8.58 -4.01 -3.09
N ILE A 288 8.74 -2.92 -3.84
CA ILE A 288 10.01 -2.22 -4.05
C ILE A 288 10.13 -0.88 -3.31
N SER A 289 9.31 -0.64 -2.29
CA SER A 289 9.43 0.55 -1.44
C SER A 289 10.81 0.68 -0.81
N LEU A 290 11.26 1.92 -0.54
CA LEU A 290 12.49 2.15 0.20
C LEU A 290 12.42 1.50 1.59
N ALA A 291 13.48 0.82 1.99
CA ALA A 291 13.63 0.28 3.33
C ALA A 291 13.46 1.40 4.37
N SER A 292 12.89 1.09 5.52
CA SER A 292 12.55 2.02 6.61
C SER A 292 11.42 3.03 6.32
N LYS A 293 10.96 3.19 5.08
CA LYS A 293 9.85 4.10 4.73
C LYS A 293 8.49 3.40 4.64
N GLU A 294 8.44 2.14 4.29
CA GLU A 294 7.24 1.30 4.37
C GLU A 294 7.20 0.58 5.72
N ALA A 295 6.28 0.95 6.59
CA ALA A 295 6.24 0.43 7.97
C ALA A 295 6.00 -1.08 8.05
N SER A 296 4.93 -1.60 7.43
CA SER A 296 4.70 -3.04 7.29
C SER A 296 4.14 -3.38 5.92
N GLY A 297 3.27 -2.53 5.37
CA GLY A 297 2.42 -2.85 4.24
C GLY A 297 1.44 -3.99 4.55
N THR A 298 0.37 -4.10 3.78
CA THR A 298 -0.58 -5.23 3.88
C THR A 298 -0.82 -5.87 2.51
N GLY A 299 -0.43 -5.22 1.43
CA GLY A 299 -0.53 -5.76 0.08
C GLY A 299 0.25 -7.07 -0.08
N ASN A 300 1.51 -7.08 0.37
CA ASN A 300 2.37 -8.27 0.38
C ASN A 300 1.68 -9.49 1.00
N MET A 301 1.03 -9.33 2.17
CA MET A 301 0.32 -10.43 2.84
C MET A 301 -0.83 -10.97 1.99
N LYS A 302 -1.59 -10.06 1.32
CA LYS A 302 -2.72 -10.41 0.46
C LYS A 302 -2.27 -11.18 -0.78
N PHE A 303 -1.19 -10.73 -1.42
CA PHE A 303 -0.61 -11.41 -2.58
C PHE A 303 -0.08 -12.80 -2.20
N MET A 304 0.71 -12.91 -1.13
CA MET A 304 1.23 -14.21 -0.65
C MET A 304 0.12 -15.20 -0.32
N LEU A 305 -1.00 -14.74 0.22
CA LEU A 305 -2.15 -15.58 0.55
C LEU A 305 -2.87 -16.13 -0.71
N ASN A 306 -2.70 -15.47 -1.84
CA ASN A 306 -3.35 -15.82 -3.11
C ASN A 306 -2.40 -16.51 -4.12
N GLY A 307 -1.19 -16.83 -3.73
CA GLY A 307 -0.19 -17.57 -4.54
C GLY A 307 0.62 -16.71 -5.47
#